data_6a4a94c7ae44647dd3045b6faa539866
#
_entry.id   6a4a94c7ae44647dd3045b6faa539866
#
_cell.length_a   1.000
_cell.length_b   1.000
_cell.length_c   1.000
_cell.angle_alpha   90.00
_cell.angle_beta   90.00
_cell.angle_gamma   90.00
#
_symmetry.space_group_name_H-M   'P 1'
#
loop_
_entity.id
_entity.type
_entity.pdbx_description
1 polymer ?
#
loop_
_entity_poly.entity_id
_entity_poly.type
_entity_poly.pdbx_seq_one_letter_code
_entity_poly.pdbx_strand_id
1 'polypeptide(L)'
;MFAYPCIWEETSCISAIECMSAGLFTITTNYGALFETCADFPVYVNYTKDYKKLARQFAHAIKQSMCQLHKEHIQNHLTLQQAYMKYFYDWQKRKIQWTNFLIGAKGCQTKR
;
A
#
# COMPACT_ATOMS: atom_id res chain seq x y z
N MET A 1 0.98 -12.77 -5.88
CA MET A 1 1.15 -11.42 -6.48
C MET A 1 -0.17 -10.68 -6.45
N PHE A 2 -0.15 -9.42 -6.13
CA PHE A 2 -1.28 -8.49 -6.22
C PHE A 2 -0.98 -7.43 -7.29
N ALA A 3 -1.72 -7.47 -8.39
CA ALA A 3 -1.57 -6.55 -9.52
C ALA A 3 -2.76 -5.59 -9.54
N TYR A 4 -2.51 -4.32 -9.20
CA TYR A 4 -3.55 -3.30 -9.04
C TYR A 4 -3.31 -2.10 -9.97
N PRO A 5 -3.79 -2.16 -11.23
CA PRO A 5 -3.65 -1.09 -12.21
C PRO A 5 -4.61 0.07 -11.90
N CYS A 6 -4.43 0.73 -10.78
CA CYS A 6 -5.31 1.81 -10.33
C CYS A 6 -5.25 3.01 -11.26
N ILE A 7 -6.41 3.42 -11.74
CA ILE A 7 -6.61 4.64 -12.53
C ILE A 7 -7.45 5.69 -11.79
N TRP A 8 -7.76 5.41 -10.52
CA TRP A 8 -8.53 6.26 -9.64
C TRP A 8 -7.62 6.97 -8.64
N GLU A 9 -7.99 8.17 -8.25
CA GLU A 9 -7.23 8.97 -7.28
C GLU A 9 -7.55 8.50 -5.85
N GLU A 10 -6.91 7.40 -5.45
CA GLU A 10 -7.10 6.80 -4.13
C GLU A 10 -6.66 7.74 -3.02
N THR A 11 -7.44 7.80 -1.94
CA THR A 11 -7.07 8.49 -0.69
C THR A 11 -6.34 7.55 0.28
N SER A 12 -6.68 6.27 0.24
CA SER A 12 -6.02 5.16 0.94
C SER A 12 -6.57 3.86 0.38
N CYS A 13 -5.74 2.86 0.17
CA CYS A 13 -6.15 1.60 -0.43
C CYS A 13 -6.05 0.46 0.59
N ILE A 14 -7.18 0.13 1.23
CA ILE A 14 -7.25 -0.97 2.22
C ILE A 14 -6.85 -2.30 1.57
N SER A 15 -7.29 -2.58 0.34
CA SER A 15 -6.93 -3.80 -0.37
C SER A 15 -5.41 -3.94 -0.58
N ALA A 16 -4.71 -2.85 -0.86
CA ALA A 16 -3.25 -2.88 -0.96
C ALA A 16 -2.62 -3.19 0.40
N ILE A 17 -3.08 -2.55 1.48
CA ILE A 17 -2.60 -2.79 2.85
C ILE A 17 -2.79 -4.27 3.23
N GLU A 18 -3.97 -4.83 2.98
CA GLU A 18 -4.29 -6.24 3.29
C GLU A 18 -3.44 -7.21 2.48
N CYS A 19 -3.33 -7.01 1.17
CA CYS A 19 -2.52 -7.84 0.29
C CYS A 19 -1.03 -7.80 0.67
N MET A 20 -0.50 -6.61 0.95
CA MET A 20 0.88 -6.43 1.37
C MET A 20 1.15 -7.00 2.76
N SER A 21 0.18 -6.91 3.68
CA SER A 21 0.24 -7.55 5.00
C SER A 21 0.23 -9.07 4.92
N ALA A 22 -0.43 -9.63 3.89
CA ALA A 22 -0.41 -11.05 3.59
C ALA A 22 0.88 -11.51 2.89
N GLY A 23 1.80 -10.60 2.59
CA GLY A 23 3.07 -10.91 1.93
C GLY A 23 2.97 -11.05 0.42
N LEU A 24 1.96 -10.49 -0.20
CA LEU A 24 1.85 -10.52 -1.66
C LEU A 24 2.79 -9.49 -2.29
N PHE A 25 3.57 -9.94 -3.26
CA PHE A 25 4.33 -9.02 -4.13
C PHE A 25 3.36 -8.12 -4.87
N THR A 26 3.52 -6.82 -4.73
CA THR A 26 2.55 -5.83 -5.21
C THR A 26 3.09 -5.04 -6.40
N ILE A 27 2.27 -4.90 -7.43
CA ILE A 27 2.50 -4.01 -8.58
C ILE A 27 1.31 -3.07 -8.64
N THR A 28 1.54 -1.77 -8.61
CA THR A 28 0.49 -0.76 -8.68
C THR A 28 0.94 0.48 -9.45
N THR A 29 0.04 1.42 -9.68
CA THR A 29 0.38 2.72 -10.23
C THR A 29 0.87 3.67 -9.11
N ASN A 30 1.67 4.66 -9.47
CA ASN A 30 2.07 5.75 -8.58
C ASN A 30 1.02 6.89 -8.58
N TYR A 31 -0.27 6.55 -8.46
CA TYR A 31 -1.35 7.51 -8.58
C TYR A 31 -2.12 7.68 -7.26
N GLY A 32 -2.55 8.93 -6.98
CA GLY A 32 -3.19 9.26 -5.71
C GLY A 32 -2.30 8.96 -4.50
N ALA A 33 -2.89 8.53 -3.40
CA ALA A 33 -2.18 8.21 -2.15
C ALA A 33 -1.54 6.81 -2.13
N LEU A 34 -1.47 6.09 -3.26
CA LEU A 34 -0.89 4.73 -3.28
C LEU A 34 0.58 4.71 -2.87
N PHE A 35 1.36 5.71 -3.28
CA PHE A 35 2.76 5.82 -2.88
C PHE A 35 2.91 6.02 -1.37
N GLU A 36 2.07 6.87 -0.76
CA GLU A 36 2.05 7.09 0.68
C GLU A 36 1.58 5.85 1.44
N THR A 37 0.50 5.20 0.95
CA THR A 37 -0.09 4.02 1.59
C THR A 37 0.85 2.81 1.57
N CYS A 38 1.52 2.58 0.44
CA CYS A 38 2.30 1.37 0.20
C CYS A 38 3.81 1.57 0.43
N ALA A 39 4.26 2.80 0.66
CA ALA A 39 5.67 3.16 0.77
C ALA A 39 6.49 2.66 -0.45
N ASP A 40 7.76 2.34 -0.28
CA ASP A 40 8.64 1.92 -1.38
C ASP A 40 8.61 0.40 -1.66
N PHE A 41 7.59 -0.31 -1.19
CA PHE A 41 7.52 -1.77 -1.36
C PHE A 41 7.03 -2.24 -2.74
N PRO A 42 5.97 -1.64 -3.34
CA PRO A 42 5.49 -2.08 -4.64
C PRO A 42 6.42 -1.74 -5.79
N VAL A 43 6.29 -2.52 -6.86
CA VAL A 43 6.73 -2.06 -8.18
C VAL A 43 5.73 -1.04 -8.69
N TYR A 44 6.16 0.20 -8.84
CA TYR A 44 5.31 1.28 -9.34
C TYR A 44 5.40 1.41 -10.86
N VAL A 45 4.22 1.44 -11.48
CA VAL A 45 4.06 1.80 -12.90
C VAL A 45 3.60 3.25 -12.97
N ASN A 46 4.30 4.08 -13.73
CA ASN A 46 3.93 5.49 -13.87
C ASN A 46 2.55 5.64 -14.49
N TYR A 47 1.68 6.33 -13.76
CA TYR A 47 0.33 6.62 -14.24
C TYR A 47 0.37 7.49 -15.51
N THR A 48 -0.51 7.18 -16.43
CA THR A 48 -0.76 7.99 -17.64
C THR A 48 -2.22 7.88 -18.06
N LYS A 49 -2.77 8.95 -18.63
CA LYS A 49 -4.12 8.96 -19.21
C LYS A 49 -4.24 8.15 -20.51
N ASP A 50 -3.12 7.80 -21.13
CA ASP A 50 -3.09 6.81 -22.21
C ASP A 50 -3.19 5.40 -21.61
N TYR A 51 -4.41 4.91 -21.48
CA TYR A 51 -4.69 3.60 -20.89
C TYR A 51 -4.11 2.42 -21.70
N LYS A 52 -3.91 2.59 -23.02
CA LYS A 52 -3.24 1.55 -23.84
C LYS A 52 -1.74 1.47 -23.50
N LYS A 53 -1.11 2.61 -23.28
CA LYS A 53 0.27 2.69 -22.82
C LYS A 53 0.40 2.13 -21.40
N LEU A 54 -0.49 2.54 -20.50
CA LEU A 54 -0.51 2.06 -19.11
C LEU A 54 -0.65 0.54 -19.05
N ALA A 55 -1.60 -0.03 -19.80
CA ALA A 55 -1.80 -1.48 -19.84
C ALA A 55 -0.56 -2.23 -20.32
N ARG A 56 0.13 -1.73 -21.35
CA ARG A 56 1.39 -2.33 -21.84
C ARG A 56 2.50 -2.29 -20.80
N GLN A 57 2.67 -1.14 -20.14
CA GLN A 57 3.66 -0.98 -19.07
C GLN A 57 3.36 -1.91 -17.90
N PHE A 58 2.10 -2.02 -17.52
CA PHE A 58 1.65 -2.89 -16.43
C PHE A 58 1.87 -4.37 -16.74
N ALA A 59 1.50 -4.81 -17.95
CA ALA A 59 1.76 -6.18 -18.41
C ALA A 59 3.25 -6.51 -18.45
N HIS A 60 4.09 -5.55 -18.85
CA HIS A 60 5.55 -5.70 -18.84
C HIS A 60 6.07 -5.86 -17.40
N ALA A 61 5.63 -5.02 -16.48
CA ALA A 61 6.01 -5.11 -15.07
C ALA A 61 5.63 -6.45 -14.45
N ILE A 62 4.40 -6.96 -14.72
CA ILE A 62 3.96 -8.28 -14.27
C ILE A 62 4.90 -9.36 -14.81
N LYS A 63 5.13 -9.38 -16.13
CA LYS A 63 5.99 -10.41 -16.76
C LYS A 63 7.41 -10.41 -16.19
N GLN A 64 8.02 -9.26 -16.01
CA GLN A 64 9.35 -9.15 -15.41
C GLN A 64 9.37 -9.64 -13.96
N SER A 65 8.37 -9.27 -13.17
CA SER A 65 8.30 -9.64 -11.76
C SER A 65 8.09 -11.13 -11.57
N MET A 66 7.27 -11.79 -12.39
CA MET A 66 7.02 -13.24 -12.31
C MET A 66 8.31 -14.06 -12.36
N CYS A 67 9.27 -13.65 -13.19
CA CYS A 67 10.56 -14.35 -13.31
C CYS A 67 11.47 -14.19 -12.09
N GLN A 68 11.13 -13.29 -11.16
CA GLN A 68 11.99 -12.94 -10.02
C GLN A 68 11.42 -13.33 -8.66
N LEU A 69 10.14 -13.69 -8.56
CA LEU A 69 9.45 -13.93 -7.30
C LEU A 69 10.13 -14.97 -6.39
N HIS A 70 10.82 -15.96 -6.97
CA HIS A 70 11.49 -17.03 -6.22
C HIS A 70 12.86 -16.61 -5.66
N LYS A 71 13.38 -15.43 -6.05
CA LYS A 71 14.70 -15.00 -5.61
C LYS A 71 14.67 -14.60 -4.14
N GLU A 72 15.74 -14.96 -3.42
CA GLU A 72 15.88 -14.73 -1.99
C GLU A 72 15.72 -13.26 -1.60
N HIS A 73 16.34 -12.34 -2.33
CA HIS A 73 16.21 -10.91 -2.05
C HIS A 73 14.77 -10.41 -2.14
N ILE A 74 13.95 -10.99 -3.05
CA ILE A 74 12.52 -10.66 -3.14
C ILE A 74 11.79 -11.22 -1.92
N GLN A 75 12.07 -12.44 -1.49
CA GLN A 75 11.45 -13.01 -0.29
C GLN A 75 11.79 -12.21 0.97
N ASN A 76 13.03 -11.77 1.10
CA ASN A 76 13.45 -10.88 2.18
C ASN A 76 12.72 -9.52 2.13
N HIS A 77 12.56 -8.94 0.95
CA HIS A 77 11.78 -7.72 0.74
C HIS A 77 10.32 -7.88 1.16
N LEU A 78 9.67 -9.01 0.80
CA LEU A 78 8.29 -9.29 1.21
C LEU A 78 8.16 -9.48 2.73
N THR A 79 9.15 -10.07 3.38
CA THR A 79 9.18 -10.19 4.84
C THR A 79 9.23 -8.81 5.51
N LEU A 80 10.07 -7.90 5.00
CA LEU A 80 10.13 -6.52 5.48
C LEU A 80 8.82 -5.77 5.21
N GLN A 81 8.24 -5.95 4.03
CA GLN A 81 6.94 -5.39 3.68
C GLN A 81 5.85 -5.80 4.67
N GLN A 82 5.76 -7.09 4.99
CA GLN A 82 4.77 -7.59 5.97
C GLN A 82 4.99 -6.97 7.36
N ALA A 83 6.23 -6.90 7.82
CA ALA A 83 6.55 -6.30 9.10
C ALA A 83 6.17 -4.81 9.14
N TYR A 84 6.47 -4.07 8.07
CA TYR A 84 6.10 -2.66 7.92
C TYR A 84 4.58 -2.47 7.98
N MET A 85 3.83 -3.22 7.17
CA MET A 85 2.37 -3.10 7.12
C MET A 85 1.72 -3.44 8.47
N LYS A 86 2.15 -4.50 9.12
CA LYS A 86 1.68 -4.87 10.47
C LYS A 86 2.02 -3.81 11.49
N TYR A 87 3.17 -3.17 11.39
CA TYR A 87 3.55 -2.12 12.32
C TYR A 87 2.73 -0.85 12.15
N PHE A 88 2.55 -0.36 10.91
CA PHE A 88 1.89 0.91 10.65
C PHE A 88 0.36 0.84 10.59
N TYR A 89 -0.21 -0.29 10.16
CA TYR A 89 -1.65 -0.44 9.90
C TYR A 89 -2.35 -1.40 10.89
N ASP A 90 -1.76 -1.66 12.06
CA ASP A 90 -2.36 -2.45 13.12
C ASP A 90 -3.60 -1.77 13.70
N TRP A 91 -4.72 -2.48 13.73
CA TRP A 91 -5.98 -2.03 14.32
C TRP A 91 -5.88 -1.69 15.80
N GLN A 92 -5.03 -2.38 16.57
CA GLN A 92 -4.85 -2.07 18.01
C GLN A 92 -4.21 -0.69 18.18
N LYS A 93 -3.25 -0.33 17.34
CA LYS A 93 -2.66 1.02 17.33
C LYS A 93 -3.69 2.08 16.94
N ARG A 94 -4.52 1.81 15.93
CA ARG A 94 -5.59 2.73 15.53
C ARG A 94 -6.60 2.93 16.66
N LYS A 95 -6.97 1.86 17.36
CA LYS A 95 -7.84 1.94 18.55
C LYS A 95 -7.26 2.88 19.61
N ILE A 96 -5.98 2.73 19.95
CA ILE A 96 -5.31 3.60 20.92
C ILE A 96 -5.30 5.05 20.44
N GLN A 97 -4.95 5.30 19.18
CA GLN A 97 -4.92 6.63 18.60
C GLN A 97 -6.29 7.31 18.66
N TRP A 98 -7.34 6.60 18.25
CA TRP A 98 -8.73 7.10 18.32
C TRP A 98 -9.19 7.34 19.76
N THR A 99 -8.86 6.44 20.67
CA THR A 99 -9.21 6.61 22.10
C THR A 99 -8.58 7.88 22.65
N ASN A 100 -7.28 8.10 22.40
CA ASN A 100 -6.57 9.28 22.87
C ASN A 100 -7.11 10.58 22.24
N PHE A 101 -7.41 10.55 20.94
CA PHE A 101 -8.02 11.69 20.24
C PHE A 101 -9.39 12.06 20.84
N LEU A 102 -10.27 11.08 21.07
CA LEU A 102 -11.60 11.30 21.62
C LEU A 102 -11.57 11.79 23.09
N ILE A 103 -10.64 11.28 23.89
CA ILE A 103 -10.43 11.78 25.27
C ILE A 103 -9.96 13.23 25.26
N GLY A 104 -9.00 13.56 24.40
CA GLY A 104 -8.51 14.94 24.22
C GLY A 104 -9.61 15.90 23.76
N ALA A 105 -10.45 15.48 22.81
CA ALA A 105 -11.58 16.27 22.33
C ALA A 105 -12.62 16.55 23.40
N LYS A 106 -12.93 15.59 24.29
CA LYS A 106 -13.81 15.79 25.43
C LYS A 106 -13.26 16.81 26.42
N GLY A 107 -11.96 16.76 26.72
CA GLY A 107 -11.31 17.71 27.61
C GLY A 107 -11.33 19.16 27.12
N CYS A 108 -11.46 19.39 25.81
CA CYS A 108 -11.55 20.71 25.22
C CYS A 108 -12.93 21.38 25.35
N GLN A 109 -13.99 20.58 25.55
CA GLN A 109 -15.37 21.07 25.71
C GLN A 109 -15.72 21.54 27.14
N THR A 110 -14.92 21.18 28.12
CA THR A 110 -15.20 21.52 29.55
C THR A 110 -14.62 22.86 30.02
N LYS A 111 -14.01 23.65 29.09
CA LYS A 111 -13.43 24.98 29.42
C LYS A 111 -14.25 26.16 28.84
N ARG A 112 -15.57 26.03 28.75
CA ARG A 112 -16.46 27.18 28.47
C ARG A 112 -17.36 27.45 29.67
#